data_9db93f5ee273a89c06277c602cb78368
#
_entry.id   9db93f5ee273a89c06277c602cb78368
#
_cell.length_a   1.000
_cell.length_b   1.000
_cell.length_c   1.000
_cell.angle_alpha   90.00
_cell.angle_beta   90.00
_cell.angle_gamma   90.00
#
_symmetry.space_group_name_H-M   'P 1'
#
loop_
_entity.id
_entity.type
_entity.pdbx_description
1 polymer ?
#
loop_
_entity_poly.entity_id
_entity_poly.type
_entity_poly.pdbx_seq_one_letter_code
_entity_poly.pdbx_strand_id
1 'polypeptide(L)'
;AESVKIKKLMEKLKLTPFALSGHCNLMDPQRLNDFRMNMELAAFYGCSFIVSSAGEAHIADKIEDDNEILVKNLTSLLPDLEKYNMQLVLETHGNHGTGAKLTDIVNKVHSPLIGINYDTANVVFYGNVLPEKDLLQCIDKIKFLHLKDKAGRANEWNFPALGQGYINFPEIFKLLDSAKNTAPFSIEIEFTQNGPSSLEEVNKAVKDSYEYLRSKGFQIGN
;
A
#
# COMPACT_ATOMS: atom_id res chain seq x y z
N ALA A 1 -16.91 3.91 -20.23
CA ALA A 1 -17.00 5.34 -20.63
C ALA A 1 -16.23 6.25 -19.66
N GLU A 2 -16.38 6.10 -18.33
CA GLU A 2 -15.75 6.96 -17.33
C GLU A 2 -14.24 6.75 -17.26
N SER A 3 -13.77 5.50 -17.20
CA SER A 3 -12.34 5.15 -17.16
C SER A 3 -11.54 5.78 -18.31
N VAL A 4 -12.15 5.88 -19.51
CA VAL A 4 -11.52 6.54 -20.67
C VAL A 4 -11.38 8.05 -20.46
N LYS A 5 -12.36 8.70 -19.84
CA LYS A 5 -12.28 10.13 -19.52
C LYS A 5 -11.19 10.41 -18.49
N ILE A 6 -11.11 9.57 -17.43
CA ILE A 6 -10.08 9.67 -16.39
C ILE A 6 -8.69 9.50 -17.03
N LYS A 7 -8.49 8.49 -17.87
CA LYS A 7 -7.21 8.27 -18.55
C LYS A 7 -6.78 9.47 -19.38
N LYS A 8 -7.69 10.01 -20.19
CA LYS A 8 -7.43 11.21 -20.99
C LYS A 8 -7.13 12.46 -20.14
N LEU A 9 -7.78 12.57 -18.98
CA LEU A 9 -7.50 13.66 -18.04
C LEU A 9 -6.11 13.53 -17.44
N MET A 10 -5.71 12.33 -17.01
CA MET A 10 -4.36 12.07 -16.51
C MET A 10 -3.30 12.38 -17.56
N GLU A 11 -3.50 11.93 -18.81
CA GLU A 11 -2.62 12.25 -19.95
C GLU A 11 -2.49 13.77 -20.16
N LYS A 12 -3.62 14.49 -20.16
CA LYS A 12 -3.65 15.95 -20.28
C LYS A 12 -2.89 16.64 -19.15
N LEU A 13 -3.00 16.12 -17.92
CA LEU A 13 -2.35 16.67 -16.74
C LEU A 13 -0.90 16.15 -16.57
N LYS A 14 -0.41 15.30 -17.49
CA LYS A 14 0.90 14.66 -17.42
C LYS A 14 1.09 13.85 -16.14
N LEU A 15 0.03 13.24 -15.63
CA LEU A 15 0.08 12.32 -14.50
C LEU A 15 0.29 10.91 -15.02
N THR A 16 1.28 10.21 -14.47
CA THR A 16 1.58 8.81 -14.80
C THR A 16 1.08 7.93 -13.66
N PRO A 17 -0.05 7.22 -13.83
CA PRO A 17 -0.47 6.24 -12.84
C PRO A 17 0.50 5.06 -12.87
N PHE A 18 1.01 4.64 -11.71
CA PHE A 18 1.92 3.51 -11.65
C PHE A 18 1.46 2.41 -10.70
N ALA A 19 0.48 2.70 -9.83
CA ALA A 19 -0.16 1.73 -8.96
C ALA A 19 -1.67 1.97 -8.92
N LEU A 20 -2.44 0.91 -8.73
CA LEU A 20 -3.88 0.95 -8.48
C LEU A 20 -4.17 0.24 -7.17
N SER A 21 -4.88 0.90 -6.27
CA SER A 21 -5.40 0.29 -5.04
C SER A 21 -6.68 -0.45 -5.38
N GLY A 22 -6.62 -1.78 -5.37
CA GLY A 22 -7.72 -2.68 -5.75
C GLY A 22 -8.09 -3.63 -4.62
N HIS A 23 -8.20 -3.12 -3.39
CA HIS A 23 -8.44 -3.92 -2.19
C HIS A 23 -9.64 -4.86 -2.34
N CYS A 24 -9.37 -6.14 -2.09
CA CYS A 24 -10.35 -7.21 -2.01
C CYS A 24 -9.94 -8.20 -0.92
N ASN A 25 -10.90 -8.96 -0.39
CA ASN A 25 -10.57 -10.15 0.38
C ASN A 25 -10.06 -11.24 -0.58
N LEU A 26 -8.75 -11.43 -0.63
CA LEU A 26 -8.11 -12.40 -1.51
C LEU A 26 -8.29 -13.86 -1.07
N MET A 27 -8.87 -14.10 0.10
CA MET A 27 -9.27 -15.43 0.57
C MET A 27 -10.67 -15.84 0.10
N ASP A 28 -11.49 -14.87 -0.34
CA ASP A 28 -12.81 -15.12 -0.88
C ASP A 28 -12.76 -15.41 -2.40
N PRO A 29 -13.13 -16.59 -2.87
CA PRO A 29 -13.11 -16.92 -4.30
C PRO A 29 -13.99 -16.02 -5.19
N GLN A 30 -15.08 -15.46 -4.64
CA GLN A 30 -15.92 -14.53 -5.40
C GLN A 30 -15.23 -13.20 -5.59
N ARG A 31 -14.60 -12.68 -4.52
CA ARG A 31 -13.84 -11.42 -4.56
C ARG A 31 -12.56 -11.52 -5.41
N LEU A 32 -12.02 -12.72 -5.57
CA LEU A 32 -10.88 -12.95 -6.43
C LEU A 32 -11.17 -12.64 -7.91
N ASN A 33 -12.40 -12.85 -8.37
CA ASN A 33 -12.82 -12.45 -9.71
C ASN A 33 -12.95 -10.93 -9.84
N ASP A 34 -13.46 -10.25 -8.81
CA ASP A 34 -13.47 -8.78 -8.76
C ASP A 34 -12.04 -8.23 -8.83
N PHE A 35 -11.10 -8.89 -8.13
CA PHE A 35 -9.70 -8.50 -8.15
C PHE A 35 -9.08 -8.63 -9.56
N ARG A 36 -9.41 -9.67 -10.31
CA ARG A 36 -8.98 -9.79 -11.72
C ARG A 36 -9.50 -8.64 -12.59
N MET A 37 -10.73 -8.19 -12.37
CA MET A 37 -11.24 -6.99 -13.05
C MET A 37 -10.47 -5.73 -12.66
N ASN A 38 -10.06 -5.61 -11.39
CA ASN A 38 -9.19 -4.52 -10.94
C ASN A 38 -7.80 -4.58 -11.60
N MET A 39 -7.25 -5.78 -11.83
CA MET A 39 -5.99 -5.94 -12.58
C MET A 39 -6.15 -5.50 -14.04
N GLU A 40 -7.26 -5.81 -14.71
CA GLU A 40 -7.55 -5.31 -16.06
C GLU A 40 -7.64 -3.78 -16.09
N LEU A 41 -8.27 -3.18 -15.08
CA LEU A 41 -8.37 -1.72 -14.96
C LEU A 41 -7.00 -1.10 -14.71
N ALA A 42 -6.17 -1.70 -13.85
CA ALA A 42 -4.80 -1.25 -13.60
C ALA A 42 -3.96 -1.29 -14.88
N ALA A 43 -4.05 -2.38 -15.64
CA ALA A 43 -3.39 -2.53 -16.94
C ALA A 43 -3.89 -1.49 -17.96
N PHE A 44 -5.20 -1.22 -17.99
CA PHE A 44 -5.78 -0.17 -18.86
C PHE A 44 -5.20 1.22 -18.56
N TYR A 45 -4.92 1.53 -17.29
CA TYR A 45 -4.28 2.79 -16.90
C TYR A 45 -2.75 2.78 -17.10
N GLY A 46 -2.14 1.62 -17.29
CA GLY A 46 -0.69 1.47 -17.44
C GLY A 46 0.03 1.33 -16.10
N CYS A 47 -0.67 0.90 -15.05
CA CYS A 47 -0.06 0.65 -13.75
C CYS A 47 0.86 -0.58 -13.79
N SER A 48 2.02 -0.49 -13.15
CA SER A 48 2.94 -1.60 -12.95
C SER A 48 2.70 -2.36 -11.64
N PHE A 49 1.93 -1.76 -10.74
CA PHE A 49 1.57 -2.33 -9.44
C PHE A 49 0.06 -2.37 -9.25
N ILE A 50 -0.40 -3.42 -8.57
CA ILE A 50 -1.72 -3.48 -7.96
C ILE A 50 -1.55 -3.76 -6.47
N VAL A 51 -2.17 -2.92 -5.65
CA VAL A 51 -2.13 -3.02 -4.19
C VAL A 51 -3.41 -3.70 -3.70
N SER A 52 -3.29 -4.62 -2.76
CA SER A 52 -4.42 -5.16 -2.00
C SER A 52 -4.02 -5.51 -0.58
N SER A 53 -4.99 -5.44 0.34
CA SER A 53 -4.88 -6.16 1.61
C SER A 53 -5.04 -7.67 1.36
N ALA A 54 -4.59 -8.50 2.31
CA ALA A 54 -4.82 -9.95 2.25
C ALA A 54 -6.29 -10.30 2.50
N GLY A 55 -6.91 -9.63 3.47
CA GLY A 55 -8.30 -9.84 3.89
C GLY A 55 -9.02 -8.53 4.18
N GLU A 56 -10.25 -8.64 4.68
CA GLU A 56 -11.07 -7.49 5.06
C GLU A 56 -10.86 -7.13 6.54
N ALA A 57 -10.55 -5.86 6.81
CA ALA A 57 -10.39 -5.37 8.18
C ALA A 57 -11.63 -4.65 8.72
N HIS A 58 -12.51 -4.17 7.84
CA HIS A 58 -13.59 -3.23 8.18
C HIS A 58 -14.99 -3.81 7.98
N ILE A 59 -15.12 -5.05 7.51
CA ILE A 59 -16.41 -5.72 7.31
C ILE A 59 -16.65 -6.71 8.45
N ALA A 60 -17.81 -6.59 9.12
CA ALA A 60 -18.16 -7.43 10.27
C ALA A 60 -18.31 -8.90 9.93
N ASP A 61 -18.90 -9.20 8.76
CA ASP A 61 -19.22 -10.56 8.30
C ASP A 61 -18.11 -11.12 7.38
N LYS A 62 -16.87 -10.88 7.75
CA LYS A 62 -15.73 -11.36 6.98
C LYS A 62 -15.53 -12.86 7.10
N ILE A 63 -15.01 -13.46 6.03
CA ILE A 63 -14.50 -14.83 6.05
C ILE A 63 -13.28 -14.87 6.99
N GLU A 64 -13.15 -15.93 7.78
CA GLU A 64 -11.99 -16.14 8.65
C GLU A 64 -10.70 -16.13 7.82
N ASP A 65 -9.64 -15.62 8.41
CA ASP A 65 -8.33 -15.60 7.78
C ASP A 65 -7.78 -17.03 7.66
N ASP A 66 -7.49 -17.42 6.42
CA ASP A 66 -6.87 -18.70 6.08
C ASP A 66 -5.68 -18.47 5.15
N ASN A 67 -4.49 -18.56 5.74
CA ASN A 67 -3.25 -18.33 5.01
C ASN A 67 -2.98 -19.38 3.92
N GLU A 68 -3.52 -20.60 4.01
CA GLU A 68 -3.35 -21.62 2.97
C GLU A 68 -4.23 -21.28 1.76
N ILE A 69 -5.47 -20.86 2.00
CA ILE A 69 -6.35 -20.35 0.94
C ILE A 69 -5.74 -19.10 0.31
N LEU A 70 -5.22 -18.18 1.11
CA LEU A 70 -4.57 -16.98 0.60
C LEU A 70 -3.41 -17.32 -0.34
N VAL A 71 -2.47 -18.17 0.07
CA VAL A 71 -1.32 -18.59 -0.75
C VAL A 71 -1.78 -19.28 -2.04
N LYS A 72 -2.78 -20.16 -1.97
CA LYS A 72 -3.37 -20.81 -3.15
C LYS A 72 -3.96 -19.79 -4.12
N ASN A 73 -4.73 -18.84 -3.61
CA ASN A 73 -5.37 -17.82 -4.42
C ASN A 73 -4.34 -16.86 -5.04
N LEU A 74 -3.34 -16.42 -4.29
CA LEU A 74 -2.23 -15.62 -4.80
C LEU A 74 -1.49 -16.35 -5.92
N THR A 75 -1.21 -17.64 -5.75
CA THR A 75 -0.59 -18.46 -6.79
C THR A 75 -1.44 -18.51 -8.05
N SER A 76 -2.76 -18.56 -7.92
CA SER A 76 -3.69 -18.58 -9.06
C SER A 76 -3.73 -17.27 -9.86
N LEU A 77 -3.25 -16.16 -9.29
CA LEU A 77 -3.16 -14.85 -9.95
C LEU A 77 -1.87 -14.66 -10.76
N LEU A 78 -0.87 -15.52 -10.59
CA LEU A 78 0.43 -15.35 -11.26
C LEU A 78 0.32 -15.26 -12.79
N PRO A 79 -0.48 -16.09 -13.49
CA PRO A 79 -0.64 -15.94 -14.94
C PRO A 79 -1.22 -14.60 -15.36
N ASP A 80 -2.13 -14.03 -14.57
CA ASP A 80 -2.72 -12.72 -14.84
C ASP A 80 -1.69 -11.60 -14.61
N LEU A 81 -0.87 -11.70 -13.55
CA LEU A 81 0.23 -10.76 -13.28
C LEU A 81 1.27 -10.78 -14.40
N GLU A 82 1.65 -11.95 -14.90
CA GLU A 82 2.54 -12.10 -16.05
C GLU A 82 1.94 -11.48 -17.32
N LYS A 83 0.66 -11.80 -17.61
CA LYS A 83 -0.06 -11.28 -18.78
C LYS A 83 -0.05 -9.76 -18.84
N TYR A 84 -0.21 -9.10 -17.69
CA TYR A 84 -0.27 -7.64 -17.59
C TYR A 84 1.08 -6.98 -17.29
N ASN A 85 2.16 -7.77 -17.14
CA ASN A 85 3.47 -7.28 -16.68
C ASN A 85 3.35 -6.44 -15.41
N MET A 86 2.67 -6.97 -14.40
CA MET A 86 2.27 -6.28 -13.18
C MET A 86 2.77 -7.02 -11.95
N GLN A 87 3.00 -6.31 -10.87
CA GLN A 87 3.32 -6.87 -9.57
C GLN A 87 2.16 -6.64 -8.60
N LEU A 88 1.77 -7.67 -7.87
CA LEU A 88 0.86 -7.56 -6.74
C LEU A 88 1.67 -7.28 -5.48
N VAL A 89 1.28 -6.24 -4.75
CA VAL A 89 1.89 -5.90 -3.47
C VAL A 89 0.84 -5.94 -2.37
N LEU A 90 1.07 -6.81 -1.38
CA LEU A 90 0.19 -6.99 -0.23
C LEU A 90 0.48 -5.91 0.80
N GLU A 91 -0.54 -5.15 1.15
CA GLU A 91 -0.42 -4.09 2.15
C GLU A 91 -0.44 -4.67 3.57
N THR A 92 0.42 -4.11 4.43
CA THR A 92 0.34 -4.34 5.88
C THR A 92 -0.95 -3.74 6.42
N HIS A 93 -1.98 -4.59 6.56
CA HIS A 93 -3.35 -4.15 6.88
C HIS A 93 -4.13 -5.24 7.65
N GLY A 94 -5.01 -4.84 8.56
CA GLY A 94 -5.89 -5.75 9.30
C GLY A 94 -5.14 -6.84 10.06
N ASN A 95 -5.59 -8.07 9.94
CA ASN A 95 -4.96 -9.21 10.61
C ASN A 95 -3.54 -9.50 10.11
N HIS A 96 -3.21 -9.10 8.89
CA HIS A 96 -1.88 -9.16 8.28
C HIS A 96 -1.11 -7.82 8.43
N GLY A 97 -1.36 -7.10 9.51
CA GLY A 97 -0.89 -5.74 9.76
C GLY A 97 0.59 -5.60 10.13
N THR A 98 1.46 -6.57 9.84
CA THR A 98 2.91 -6.47 10.03
C THR A 98 3.69 -7.04 8.86
N GLY A 99 4.89 -6.50 8.62
CA GLY A 99 5.79 -7.02 7.60
C GLY A 99 6.19 -8.47 7.83
N ALA A 100 6.40 -8.85 9.08
CA ALA A 100 6.73 -10.25 9.45
C ALA A 100 5.63 -11.23 9.00
N LYS A 101 4.35 -10.93 9.24
CA LYS A 101 3.22 -11.78 8.81
C LYS A 101 3.14 -11.92 7.30
N LEU A 102 3.31 -10.82 6.56
CA LEU A 102 3.26 -10.83 5.11
C LEU A 102 4.48 -11.53 4.49
N THR A 103 5.65 -11.45 5.13
CA THR A 103 6.85 -12.17 4.70
C THR A 103 6.61 -13.67 4.63
N ASP A 104 5.93 -14.26 5.61
CA ASP A 104 5.58 -15.68 5.61
C ASP A 104 4.69 -16.06 4.42
N ILE A 105 3.73 -15.21 4.07
CA ILE A 105 2.84 -15.43 2.93
C ILE A 105 3.62 -15.33 1.61
N VAL A 106 4.36 -14.23 1.42
CA VAL A 106 5.13 -13.99 0.18
C VAL A 106 6.15 -15.09 -0.05
N ASN A 107 6.83 -15.56 1.00
CA ASN A 107 7.78 -16.66 0.90
C ASN A 107 7.13 -17.97 0.45
N LYS A 108 5.90 -18.27 0.87
CA LYS A 108 5.17 -19.48 0.48
C LYS A 108 4.72 -19.46 -0.99
N VAL A 109 4.46 -18.29 -1.56
CA VAL A 109 4.08 -18.17 -2.98
C VAL A 109 5.26 -18.39 -3.92
N HIS A 110 6.49 -18.10 -3.48
CA HIS A 110 7.72 -18.28 -4.26
C HIS A 110 7.73 -17.60 -5.63
N SER A 111 7.20 -16.37 -5.74
CA SER A 111 7.17 -15.64 -7.00
C SER A 111 7.73 -14.22 -6.85
N PRO A 112 8.53 -13.74 -7.81
CA PRO A 112 8.99 -12.36 -7.82
C PRO A 112 7.89 -11.36 -8.18
N LEU A 113 6.72 -11.81 -8.62
CA LEU A 113 5.59 -10.95 -8.98
C LEU A 113 4.74 -10.53 -7.77
N ILE A 114 4.98 -11.13 -6.59
CA ILE A 114 4.27 -10.79 -5.37
C ILE A 114 5.27 -10.26 -4.34
N GLY A 115 4.92 -9.17 -3.70
CA GLY A 115 5.74 -8.53 -2.67
C GLY A 115 4.89 -7.84 -1.61
N ILE A 116 5.52 -7.00 -0.83
CA ILE A 116 4.88 -6.26 0.26
C ILE A 116 4.76 -4.78 -0.14
N ASN A 117 3.57 -4.22 0.05
CA ASN A 117 3.35 -2.81 0.22
C ASN A 117 3.42 -2.48 1.70
N TYR A 118 4.51 -1.87 2.13
CA TYR A 118 4.72 -1.56 3.54
C TYR A 118 4.10 -0.22 3.89
N ASP A 119 2.98 -0.25 4.61
CA ASP A 119 2.36 0.97 5.16
C ASP A 119 2.94 1.27 6.54
N THR A 120 3.60 2.41 6.65
CA THR A 120 4.37 2.79 7.84
C THR A 120 3.53 3.08 9.08
N ALA A 121 2.26 3.45 8.93
CA ALA A 121 1.36 3.71 10.06
C ALA A 121 0.45 2.51 10.37
N ASN A 122 0.08 1.72 9.36
CA ASN A 122 -0.75 0.54 9.55
C ASN A 122 -0.07 -0.51 10.45
N VAL A 123 1.25 -0.63 10.37
CA VAL A 123 2.00 -1.56 11.26
C VAL A 123 1.90 -1.14 12.72
N VAL A 124 1.76 0.15 13.00
CA VAL A 124 1.47 0.64 14.35
C VAL A 124 0.01 0.37 14.71
N PHE A 125 -0.91 0.74 13.82
CA PHE A 125 -2.34 0.70 14.09
C PHE A 125 -2.87 -0.73 14.23
N TYR A 126 -2.55 -1.62 13.29
CA TYR A 126 -3.01 -3.01 13.28
C TYR A 126 -2.04 -3.97 13.98
N GLY A 127 -0.74 -3.73 13.84
CA GLY A 127 0.30 -4.61 14.34
C GLY A 127 0.80 -4.27 15.75
N ASN A 128 0.57 -3.04 16.21
CA ASN A 128 1.11 -2.50 17.46
C ASN A 128 2.63 -2.68 17.58
N VAL A 129 3.34 -2.45 16.47
CA VAL A 129 4.80 -2.56 16.37
C VAL A 129 5.41 -1.24 15.88
N LEU A 130 6.68 -1.01 16.19
CA LEU A 130 7.42 0.14 15.68
C LEU A 130 7.86 -0.15 14.24
N PRO A 131 7.59 0.75 13.27
CA PRO A 131 7.91 0.54 11.87
C PRO A 131 9.38 0.20 11.62
N GLU A 132 10.31 0.90 12.26
CA GLU A 132 11.76 0.69 12.10
C GLU A 132 12.24 -0.67 12.61
N LYS A 133 11.46 -1.36 13.45
CA LYS A 133 11.76 -2.72 13.91
C LYS A 133 11.12 -3.77 13.00
N ASP A 134 9.87 -3.57 12.63
CA ASP A 134 9.12 -4.49 11.79
C ASP A 134 9.64 -4.48 10.34
N LEU A 135 10.04 -3.32 9.83
CA LEU A 135 10.64 -3.16 8.50
C LEU A 135 11.80 -4.13 8.26
N LEU A 136 12.65 -4.33 9.25
CA LEU A 136 13.80 -5.24 9.17
C LEU A 136 13.41 -6.70 8.95
N GLN A 137 12.16 -7.08 9.28
CA GLN A 137 11.66 -8.45 9.10
C GLN A 137 11.20 -8.73 7.65
N CYS A 138 11.03 -7.69 6.84
CA CYS A 138 10.43 -7.80 5.51
C CYS A 138 11.14 -6.99 4.42
N ILE A 139 12.23 -6.30 4.74
CA ILE A 139 12.84 -5.27 3.89
C ILE A 139 13.25 -5.79 2.50
N ASP A 140 13.60 -7.07 2.38
CA ASP A 140 13.93 -7.75 1.11
C ASP A 140 12.69 -8.13 0.28
N LYS A 141 11.50 -8.07 0.86
CA LYS A 141 10.22 -8.36 0.21
C LYS A 141 9.43 -7.11 -0.13
N ILE A 142 9.88 -5.95 0.35
CA ILE A 142 9.20 -4.68 0.07
C ILE A 142 9.43 -4.30 -1.39
N LYS A 143 8.33 -4.12 -2.11
CA LYS A 143 8.30 -3.67 -3.51
C LYS A 143 7.58 -2.35 -3.69
N PHE A 144 6.87 -1.91 -2.67
CA PHE A 144 6.12 -0.67 -2.63
C PHE A 144 5.97 -0.21 -1.18
N LEU A 145 5.84 1.09 -0.95
CA LEU A 145 5.55 1.65 0.37
C LEU A 145 4.39 2.64 0.31
N HIS A 146 3.54 2.58 1.31
CA HIS A 146 2.71 3.70 1.71
C HIS A 146 3.43 4.46 2.83
N LEU A 147 3.82 5.69 2.54
CA LEU A 147 4.31 6.62 3.56
C LEU A 147 3.09 7.27 4.20
N LYS A 148 2.77 6.82 5.39
CA LYS A 148 1.61 7.23 6.16
C LYS A 148 2.06 7.57 7.57
N ASP A 149 1.73 8.76 8.05
CA ASP A 149 2.12 9.19 9.39
C ASP A 149 1.06 8.79 10.42
N LYS A 150 1.46 8.75 11.68
CA LYS A 150 0.61 8.32 12.78
C LYS A 150 0.66 9.32 13.92
N ALA A 151 -0.51 9.76 14.39
CA ALA A 151 -0.64 10.56 15.60
C ALA A 151 -1.58 9.87 16.60
N GLY A 152 -1.63 10.39 17.83
CA GLY A 152 -2.44 9.83 18.88
C GLY A 152 -1.97 8.46 19.37
N ARG A 153 -2.88 7.65 19.94
CA ARG A 153 -2.58 6.29 20.43
C ARG A 153 -2.40 5.32 19.25
N ALA A 154 -1.73 4.19 19.48
CA ALA A 154 -1.51 3.19 18.44
C ALA A 154 -2.83 2.78 17.74
N ASN A 155 -3.86 2.48 18.50
CA ASN A 155 -5.19 2.06 18.02
C ASN A 155 -6.18 3.22 17.76
N GLU A 156 -5.72 4.46 17.74
CA GLU A 156 -6.54 5.63 17.39
C GLU A 156 -6.43 5.89 15.89
N TRP A 157 -7.58 6.05 15.22
CA TRP A 157 -7.60 6.43 13.80
C TRP A 157 -7.21 7.90 13.65
N ASN A 158 -5.92 8.14 13.42
CA ASN A 158 -5.38 9.49 13.24
C ASN A 158 -4.10 9.41 12.40
N PHE A 159 -4.23 9.76 11.12
CA PHE A 159 -3.19 9.65 10.10
C PHE A 159 -3.02 11.00 9.38
N PRO A 160 -2.26 11.92 9.99
CA PRO A 160 -2.07 13.28 9.48
C PRO A 160 -1.12 13.32 8.29
N ALA A 161 -0.88 14.53 7.78
CA ALA A 161 0.18 14.79 6.80
C ALA A 161 1.55 14.34 7.33
N LEU A 162 2.44 13.95 6.43
CA LEU A 162 3.79 13.48 6.79
C LEU A 162 4.56 14.55 7.59
N GLY A 163 5.19 14.11 8.66
CA GLY A 163 5.95 14.95 9.57
C GLY A 163 5.10 15.62 10.66
N GLN A 164 3.80 15.37 10.70
CA GLN A 164 2.90 15.87 11.76
C GLN A 164 2.56 14.80 12.81
N GLY A 165 2.96 13.56 12.58
CA GLY A 165 2.84 12.45 13.51
C GLY A 165 4.16 12.11 14.19
N TYR A 166 4.28 10.84 14.60
CA TYR A 166 5.46 10.36 15.32
C TYR A 166 6.25 9.25 14.59
N ILE A 167 5.90 8.93 13.33
CA ILE A 167 6.66 7.94 12.55
C ILE A 167 8.07 8.48 12.27
N ASN A 168 9.08 7.69 12.58
CA ASN A 168 10.48 8.07 12.35
C ASN A 168 10.90 7.81 10.90
N PHE A 169 10.39 8.59 9.96
CA PHE A 169 10.73 8.47 8.54
C PHE A 169 12.24 8.56 8.26
N PRO A 170 13.03 9.43 8.91
CA PRO A 170 14.48 9.45 8.71
C PRO A 170 15.14 8.09 8.97
N GLU A 171 14.75 7.36 10.02
CA GLU A 171 15.30 6.04 10.28
C GLU A 171 14.78 4.99 9.27
N ILE A 172 13.50 5.05 8.88
CA ILE A 172 12.95 4.19 7.83
C ILE A 172 13.73 4.35 6.52
N PHE A 173 13.96 5.59 6.08
CA PHE A 173 14.72 5.87 4.85
C PHE A 173 16.16 5.38 4.94
N LYS A 174 16.82 5.58 6.07
CA LYS A 174 18.16 5.07 6.32
C LYS A 174 18.25 3.55 6.26
N LEU A 175 17.25 2.83 6.80
CA LEU A 175 17.18 1.38 6.73
C LEU A 175 16.99 0.88 5.29
N LEU A 176 16.08 1.51 4.53
CA LEU A 176 15.85 1.20 3.12
C LEU A 176 17.12 1.43 2.29
N ASP A 177 17.79 2.57 2.47
CA ASP A 177 19.05 2.89 1.80
C ASP A 177 20.16 1.90 2.14
N SER A 178 20.32 1.56 3.41
CA SER A 178 21.30 0.57 3.88
C SER A 178 21.07 -0.82 3.28
N ALA A 179 19.82 -1.19 3.07
CA ALA A 179 19.42 -2.42 2.39
C ALA A 179 19.43 -2.32 0.86
N LYS A 180 19.73 -1.14 0.31
CA LYS A 180 19.64 -0.84 -1.13
C LYS A 180 18.24 -1.14 -1.72
N ASN A 181 17.20 -0.99 -0.89
CA ASN A 181 15.83 -1.12 -1.35
C ASN A 181 15.40 0.19 -2.03
N THR A 182 15.07 0.11 -3.31
CA THR A 182 14.66 1.23 -4.17
C THR A 182 13.18 1.17 -4.52
N ALA A 183 12.36 0.50 -3.71
CA ALA A 183 10.93 0.41 -3.94
C ALA A 183 10.31 1.81 -4.03
N PRO A 184 9.42 2.04 -4.99
CA PRO A 184 8.67 3.28 -5.07
C PRO A 184 7.72 3.42 -3.89
N PHE A 185 7.31 4.66 -3.61
CA PHE A 185 6.37 4.94 -2.54
C PHE A 185 5.29 5.94 -2.98
N SER A 186 4.16 5.89 -2.29
CA SER A 186 3.12 6.91 -2.33
C SER A 186 2.89 7.52 -0.95
N ILE A 187 2.42 8.76 -0.92
CA ILE A 187 1.94 9.41 0.30
C ILE A 187 0.50 8.96 0.52
N GLU A 188 0.17 8.52 1.73
CA GLU A 188 -1.19 8.20 2.13
C GLU A 188 -1.60 9.02 3.35
N ILE A 189 -2.77 9.67 3.28
CA ILE A 189 -3.32 10.54 4.32
C ILE A 189 -4.78 10.16 4.53
N GLU A 190 -5.15 9.78 5.73
CA GLU A 190 -6.54 9.38 6.05
C GLU A 190 -7.21 10.26 7.11
N PHE A 191 -6.46 11.22 7.67
CA PHE A 191 -6.95 12.12 8.72
C PHE A 191 -7.41 11.38 9.99
N THR A 192 -8.51 11.83 10.58
CA THR A 192 -9.22 11.15 11.67
C THR A 192 -10.44 10.40 11.15
N GLN A 193 -11.15 9.65 11.99
CA GLN A 193 -12.40 8.98 11.59
C GLN A 193 -13.48 9.92 11.03
N ASN A 194 -13.40 11.20 11.33
CA ASN A 194 -14.33 12.21 10.79
C ASN A 194 -13.94 12.66 9.37
N GLY A 195 -12.80 12.20 8.86
CA GLY A 195 -12.24 12.66 7.60
C GLY A 195 -11.74 14.11 7.66
N PRO A 196 -11.37 14.68 6.51
CA PRO A 196 -11.01 16.09 6.39
C PRO A 196 -12.25 16.99 6.47
N SER A 197 -12.10 18.19 7.01
CA SER A 197 -13.19 19.18 7.11
C SER A 197 -13.49 19.88 5.80
N SER A 198 -12.54 19.91 4.87
CA SER A 198 -12.66 20.61 3.58
C SER A 198 -11.63 20.12 2.55
N LEU A 199 -11.87 20.44 1.28
CA LEU A 199 -10.91 20.22 0.20
C LEU A 199 -9.61 21.03 0.41
N GLU A 200 -9.71 22.20 1.05
CA GLU A 200 -8.54 23.02 1.38
C GLU A 200 -7.63 22.31 2.38
N GLU A 201 -8.21 21.66 3.40
CA GLU A 201 -7.45 20.84 4.35
C GLU A 201 -6.74 19.67 3.64
N VAL A 202 -7.42 18.98 2.71
CA VAL A 202 -6.80 17.92 1.90
C VAL A 202 -5.62 18.47 1.10
N ASN A 203 -5.83 19.55 0.37
CA ASN A 203 -4.77 20.18 -0.45
C ASN A 203 -3.59 20.64 0.41
N LYS A 204 -3.87 21.20 1.59
CA LYS A 204 -2.82 21.58 2.53
C LYS A 204 -2.03 20.37 3.03
N ALA A 205 -2.70 19.28 3.43
CA ALA A 205 -2.05 18.08 3.92
C ALA A 205 -1.16 17.42 2.85
N VAL A 206 -1.63 17.38 1.60
CA VAL A 206 -0.83 16.90 0.46
C VAL A 206 0.41 17.78 0.26
N LYS A 207 0.23 19.09 0.27
CA LYS A 207 1.35 20.05 0.12
C LYS A 207 2.36 19.92 1.26
N ASP A 208 1.90 19.88 2.51
CA ASP A 208 2.78 19.75 3.69
C ASP A 208 3.59 18.44 3.60
N SER A 209 2.96 17.33 3.22
CA SER A 209 3.62 16.03 3.04
C SER A 209 4.68 16.07 1.93
N TYR A 210 4.37 16.71 0.82
CA TYR A 210 5.31 16.92 -0.28
C TYR A 210 6.52 17.75 0.17
N GLU A 211 6.29 18.86 0.86
CA GLU A 211 7.36 19.73 1.37
C GLU A 211 8.21 19.02 2.42
N TYR A 212 7.59 18.19 3.28
CA TYR A 212 8.32 17.36 4.22
C TYR A 212 9.29 16.43 3.50
N LEU A 213 8.85 15.66 2.49
CA LEU A 213 9.73 14.77 1.74
C LEU A 213 10.84 15.53 1.00
N ARG A 214 10.55 16.68 0.41
CA ARG A 214 11.57 17.54 -0.20
C ARG A 214 12.63 17.98 0.82
N SER A 215 12.23 18.29 2.05
CA SER A 215 13.17 18.66 3.13
C SER A 215 14.08 17.50 3.53
N LYS A 216 13.71 16.25 3.20
CA LYS A 216 14.52 15.04 3.42
C LYS A 216 15.37 14.66 2.20
N GLY A 217 15.39 15.49 1.17
CA GLY A 217 16.23 15.29 -0.03
C GLY A 217 15.57 14.49 -1.16
N PHE A 218 14.27 14.16 -1.04
CA PHE A 218 13.56 13.48 -2.13
C PHE A 218 13.26 14.48 -3.27
N GLN A 219 13.62 14.09 -4.50
CA GLN A 219 13.14 14.76 -5.71
C GLN A 219 11.82 14.10 -6.11
N ILE A 220 10.74 14.84 -5.98
CA ILE A 220 9.41 14.35 -6.30
C ILE A 220 8.94 15.09 -7.55
N GLY A 221 8.91 14.37 -8.66
CA GLY A 221 8.39 14.85 -9.95
C GLY A 221 9.14 16.03 -10.59
N ASN A 222 9.38 15.91 -11.85
CA ASN A 222 9.52 17.05 -12.79
C ASN A 222 8.29 17.05 -13.69
#